data_2eed00cf9727356fac62ac0ee9ea715c
#
_entry.id   2eed00cf9727356fac62ac0ee9ea715c
#
_cell.length_a   1.000
_cell.length_b   1.000
_cell.length_c   1.000
_cell.angle_alpha   90.00
_cell.angle_beta   90.00
_cell.angle_gamma   90.00
#
_symmetry.space_group_name_H-M   'P 1'
#
loop_
_entity.id
_entity.type
_entity.pdbx_description
1 polymer ?
#
loop_
_entity_poly.entity_id
_entity_poly.type
_entity_poly.pdbx_seq_one_letter_code
_entity_poly.pdbx_strand_id
1 'polypeptide(L)'
;MRRPGPVTEPGAGSGDRPDPPPVSYIPNPFIIPVGVLMGVLLAMPFGPVNLLGIQRAVERGFFGGMAAGLGIMAGDGLIALGAALGVNAISGAIREYRTAIQILGGLVLFGAGCKLYLTQPMFATETQAEKASLWDYVWDIPQMFFLTITNPGAVLGLIAIFGGVSSFVEVESYIDAFTMVAAIMGGSFVYWFAVSQFIATIRHRLDVVRLGQINRIAGLVLIGFGCVLIGEMVIKRLRFW
;
A
#
# COMPACT_ATOMS: atom_id res chain seq x y z
N MET A 1 -17.22 -37.90 75.07
CA MET A 1 -17.20 -37.73 73.57
C MET A 1 -17.55 -36.33 73.27
N ARG A 2 -16.53 -35.53 72.92
CA ARG A 2 -16.70 -34.09 72.46
C ARG A 2 -16.69 -34.09 70.94
N ARG A 3 -17.73 -33.55 70.33
CA ARG A 3 -17.79 -33.31 68.87
C ARG A 3 -16.82 -32.20 68.48
N PRO A 4 -16.02 -32.34 67.39
CA PRO A 4 -15.20 -31.27 66.88
C PRO A 4 -16.12 -30.23 66.20
N GLY A 5 -15.84 -28.94 66.45
CA GLY A 5 -16.54 -27.80 65.86
C GLY A 5 -16.19 -27.62 64.35
N PRO A 6 -16.99 -26.86 63.61
CA PRO A 6 -16.79 -26.69 62.17
C PRO A 6 -15.50 -25.90 61.88
N VAL A 7 -14.73 -26.47 60.96
CA VAL A 7 -13.54 -25.82 60.40
C VAL A 7 -14.01 -24.70 59.49
N THR A 8 -13.75 -23.47 59.87
CA THR A 8 -13.92 -22.31 59.00
C THR A 8 -12.87 -22.33 57.92
N GLU A 9 -13.29 -22.54 56.68
CA GLU A 9 -12.39 -22.32 55.52
C GLU A 9 -11.95 -20.86 55.47
N PRO A 10 -10.65 -20.59 55.23
CA PRO A 10 -10.17 -19.22 54.99
C PRO A 10 -10.78 -18.71 53.69
N GLY A 11 -11.48 -17.56 53.74
CA GLY A 11 -12.13 -16.92 52.64
C GLY A 11 -11.19 -16.85 51.44
N ALA A 12 -11.68 -17.34 50.30
CA ALA A 12 -11.03 -17.17 49.01
C ALA A 12 -10.86 -15.65 48.78
N GLY A 13 -9.63 -15.18 48.94
CA GLY A 13 -9.25 -13.84 48.59
C GLY A 13 -9.75 -13.51 47.19
N SER A 14 -10.57 -12.47 47.07
CA SER A 14 -10.91 -11.86 45.79
C SER A 14 -9.60 -11.53 45.09
N GLY A 15 -9.17 -12.41 44.17
CA GLY A 15 -7.93 -12.22 43.44
C GLY A 15 -7.86 -10.85 42.86
N ASP A 16 -6.85 -10.15 43.29
CA ASP A 16 -6.37 -8.91 42.75
C ASP A 16 -6.12 -9.11 41.25
N ARG A 17 -7.18 -8.95 40.45
CA ARG A 17 -7.01 -8.84 38.99
C ARG A 17 -6.42 -7.46 38.80
N PRO A 18 -5.22 -7.36 38.22
CA PRO A 18 -4.66 -6.06 37.90
C PRO A 18 -5.71 -5.32 37.07
N ASP A 19 -6.02 -4.10 37.49
CA ASP A 19 -6.91 -3.23 36.74
C ASP A 19 -6.44 -3.17 35.27
N PRO A 20 -7.34 -3.25 34.31
CA PRO A 20 -6.95 -3.10 32.91
C PRO A 20 -6.23 -1.76 32.76
N PRO A 21 -5.13 -1.72 32.01
CA PRO A 21 -4.37 -0.49 31.83
C PRO A 21 -5.31 0.63 31.37
N PRO A 22 -5.12 1.86 31.85
CA PRO A 22 -5.98 2.98 31.49
C PRO A 22 -5.98 3.12 29.97
N VAL A 23 -7.16 3.07 29.37
CA VAL A 23 -7.31 3.26 27.92
C VAL A 23 -6.92 4.71 27.63
N SER A 24 -5.72 4.90 27.08
CA SER A 24 -5.29 6.21 26.64
C SER A 24 -6.13 6.61 25.43
N TYR A 25 -7.00 7.59 25.58
CA TYR A 25 -7.78 8.17 24.49
C TYR A 25 -6.96 9.13 23.62
N ILE A 26 -5.71 9.42 24.02
CA ILE A 26 -4.81 10.32 23.30
C ILE A 26 -3.80 9.43 22.58
N PRO A 27 -3.76 9.46 21.23
CA PRO A 27 -2.79 8.69 20.49
C PRO A 27 -1.36 9.15 20.82
N ASN A 28 -0.42 8.22 20.78
CA ASN A 28 1.00 8.54 20.97
C ASN A 28 1.42 9.63 19.95
N PRO A 29 1.95 10.77 20.38
CA PRO A 29 2.28 11.90 19.50
C PRO A 29 3.31 11.53 18.40
N PHE A 30 4.10 10.49 18.59
CA PHE A 30 5.04 10.01 17.59
C PHE A 30 4.38 9.22 16.44
N ILE A 31 3.14 8.77 16.60
CA ILE A 31 2.41 8.04 15.54
C ILE A 31 2.27 8.89 14.29
N ILE A 32 1.94 10.17 14.43
CA ILE A 32 1.69 11.06 13.29
C ILE A 32 2.96 11.27 12.44
N PRO A 33 4.08 11.78 12.99
CA PRO A 33 5.27 12.01 12.18
C PRO A 33 5.85 10.72 11.59
N VAL A 34 5.81 9.62 12.34
CA VAL A 34 6.26 8.33 11.86
C VAL A 34 5.35 7.80 10.75
N GLY A 35 4.02 7.88 10.92
CA GLY A 35 3.06 7.48 9.91
C GLY A 35 3.19 8.29 8.62
N VAL A 36 3.36 9.61 8.72
CA VAL A 36 3.60 10.47 7.55
C VAL A 36 4.88 10.07 6.83
N LEU A 37 5.98 9.85 7.56
CA LEU A 37 7.24 9.39 6.96
C LEU A 37 7.07 8.04 6.26
N MET A 38 6.38 7.09 6.89
CA MET A 38 6.06 5.79 6.27
C MET A 38 5.27 5.96 4.98
N GLY A 39 4.24 6.82 4.98
CA GLY A 39 3.42 7.09 3.80
C GLY A 39 4.24 7.66 2.64
N VAL A 40 5.14 8.59 2.92
CA VAL A 40 6.08 9.12 1.91
C VAL A 40 6.98 8.02 1.37
N LEU A 41 7.57 7.19 2.24
CA LEU A 41 8.47 6.11 1.83
C LEU A 41 7.74 5.03 0.99
N LEU A 42 6.51 4.67 1.36
CA LEU A 42 5.68 3.71 0.61
C LEU A 42 5.30 4.24 -0.78
N ALA A 43 5.01 5.54 -0.87
CA ALA A 43 4.64 6.17 -2.13
C ALA A 43 5.84 6.35 -3.09
N MET A 44 7.09 6.22 -2.62
CA MET A 44 8.28 6.33 -3.47
C MET A 44 8.26 5.33 -4.63
N PRO A 45 8.89 5.64 -5.78
CA PRO A 45 8.76 4.86 -7.02
C PRO A 45 9.60 3.58 -7.03
N PHE A 46 9.63 2.86 -5.90
CA PHE A 46 10.32 1.57 -5.81
C PHE A 46 9.48 0.39 -6.30
N GLY A 47 8.19 0.62 -6.59
CA GLY A 47 7.26 -0.42 -7.02
C GLY A 47 6.63 -0.15 -8.40
N PRO A 48 6.17 -1.22 -9.08
CA PRO A 48 5.60 -1.11 -10.41
C PRO A 48 4.33 -0.25 -10.45
N VAL A 49 3.52 -0.27 -9.40
CA VAL A 49 2.27 0.52 -9.33
C VAL A 49 2.58 2.01 -9.20
N ASN A 50 3.58 2.36 -8.39
CA ASN A 50 4.01 3.75 -8.25
C ASN A 50 4.61 4.31 -9.55
N LEU A 51 5.31 3.48 -10.33
CA LEU A 51 5.78 3.86 -11.67
C LEU A 51 4.62 4.12 -12.63
N LEU A 52 3.54 3.32 -12.58
CA LEU A 52 2.32 3.59 -13.34
C LEU A 52 1.67 4.92 -12.92
N GLY A 53 1.64 5.22 -11.62
CA GLY A 53 1.15 6.50 -11.12
C GLY A 53 1.94 7.70 -11.68
N ILE A 54 3.28 7.60 -11.69
CA ILE A 54 4.16 8.60 -12.31
C ILE A 54 3.85 8.73 -13.80
N GLN A 55 3.66 7.62 -14.50
CA GLN A 55 3.31 7.64 -15.91
C GLN A 55 1.98 8.38 -16.14
N ARG A 56 0.95 8.15 -15.32
CA ARG A 56 -0.31 8.90 -15.40
C ARG A 56 -0.11 10.40 -15.21
N ALA A 57 0.81 10.80 -14.30
CA ALA A 57 1.19 12.19 -14.13
C ALA A 57 1.88 12.77 -15.38
N VAL A 58 2.73 12.00 -16.03
CA VAL A 58 3.39 12.42 -17.28
C VAL A 58 2.39 12.55 -18.43
N GLU A 59 1.51 11.56 -18.61
CA GLU A 59 0.54 11.51 -19.70
C GLU A 59 -0.57 12.55 -19.55
N ARG A 60 -1.14 12.68 -18.34
CA ARG A 60 -2.37 13.45 -18.08
C ARG A 60 -2.15 14.65 -17.14
N GLY A 61 -0.90 14.93 -16.76
CA GLY A 61 -0.53 16.03 -15.89
C GLY A 61 -0.94 15.84 -14.44
N PHE A 62 -1.14 16.95 -13.74
CA PHE A 62 -1.44 16.98 -12.32
C PHE A 62 -2.63 16.08 -11.94
N PHE A 63 -3.75 16.20 -12.63
CA PHE A 63 -4.96 15.43 -12.31
C PHE A 63 -4.79 13.93 -12.57
N GLY A 64 -4.03 13.53 -13.61
CA GLY A 64 -3.72 12.12 -13.86
C GLY A 64 -2.87 11.51 -12.76
N GLY A 65 -1.84 12.23 -12.31
CA GLY A 65 -1.01 11.82 -11.18
C GLY A 65 -1.79 11.77 -9.87
N MET A 66 -2.65 12.76 -9.60
CA MET A 66 -3.48 12.80 -8.41
C MET A 66 -4.52 11.68 -8.38
N ALA A 67 -5.21 11.41 -9.49
CA ALA A 67 -6.18 10.32 -9.57
C ALA A 67 -5.50 8.96 -9.30
N ALA A 68 -4.36 8.71 -9.95
CA ALA A 68 -3.57 7.50 -9.71
C ALA A 68 -3.09 7.44 -8.25
N GLY A 69 -2.56 8.53 -7.73
CA GLY A 69 -2.08 8.65 -6.35
C GLY A 69 -3.17 8.40 -5.31
N LEU A 70 -4.39 8.89 -5.53
CA LEU A 70 -5.54 8.63 -4.65
C LEU A 70 -5.89 7.14 -4.62
N GLY A 71 -5.85 6.46 -5.76
CA GLY A 71 -6.07 5.01 -5.82
C GLY A 71 -4.98 4.24 -5.05
N ILE A 72 -3.70 4.58 -5.27
CA ILE A 72 -2.56 3.99 -4.57
C ILE A 72 -2.67 4.23 -3.07
N MET A 73 -2.91 5.46 -2.65
CA MET A 73 -3.07 5.86 -1.25
C MET A 73 -4.19 5.08 -0.56
N ALA A 74 -5.33 4.90 -1.23
CA ALA A 74 -6.44 4.13 -0.67
C ALA A 74 -6.09 2.63 -0.52
N GLY A 75 -5.34 2.07 -1.49
CA GLY A 75 -4.83 0.70 -1.43
C GLY A 75 -3.82 0.51 -0.28
N ASP A 76 -2.84 1.39 -0.18
CA ASP A 76 -1.86 1.40 0.90
C ASP A 76 -2.53 1.55 2.27
N GLY A 77 -3.53 2.46 2.37
CA GLY A 77 -4.32 2.66 3.57
C GLY A 77 -5.08 1.40 4.02
N LEU A 78 -5.67 0.67 3.07
CA LEU A 78 -6.36 -0.59 3.37
C LEU A 78 -5.38 -1.68 3.86
N ILE A 79 -4.23 -1.81 3.21
CA ILE A 79 -3.19 -2.77 3.63
C ILE A 79 -2.64 -2.37 5.02
N ALA A 80 -2.39 -1.06 5.23
CA ALA A 80 -1.93 -0.52 6.50
C ALA A 80 -2.93 -0.78 7.63
N LEU A 81 -4.23 -0.60 7.36
CA LEU A 81 -5.30 -0.90 8.32
C LEU A 81 -5.30 -2.38 8.70
N GLY A 82 -5.17 -3.27 7.71
CA GLY A 82 -5.06 -4.70 7.97
C GLY A 82 -3.83 -5.06 8.83
N ALA A 83 -2.69 -4.43 8.56
CA ALA A 83 -1.47 -4.63 9.33
C ALA A 83 -1.59 -4.08 10.77
N ALA A 84 -2.13 -2.87 10.93
CA ALA A 84 -2.27 -2.20 12.23
C ALA A 84 -3.27 -2.89 13.16
N LEU A 85 -4.36 -3.43 12.62
CA LEU A 85 -5.36 -4.15 13.39
C LEU A 85 -4.94 -5.59 13.74
N GLY A 86 -3.79 -6.06 13.27
CA GLY A 86 -3.27 -7.41 13.55
C GLY A 86 -4.23 -8.53 13.16
N VAL A 87 -5.05 -8.32 12.13
CA VAL A 87 -6.17 -9.21 11.80
C VAL A 87 -5.67 -10.53 11.26
N ASN A 88 -5.61 -11.54 12.12
CA ASN A 88 -5.32 -12.92 11.74
C ASN A 88 -6.22 -13.43 10.59
N ALA A 89 -7.44 -12.94 10.49
CA ALA A 89 -8.38 -13.28 9.42
C ALA A 89 -7.91 -12.81 8.04
N ILE A 90 -7.42 -11.57 7.92
CA ILE A 90 -6.86 -11.03 6.66
C ILE A 90 -5.59 -11.77 6.30
N SER A 91 -4.73 -12.06 7.28
CA SER A 91 -3.53 -12.88 7.09
C SER A 91 -3.88 -14.30 6.64
N GLY A 92 -4.98 -14.88 7.15
CA GLY A 92 -5.51 -16.17 6.72
C GLY A 92 -5.97 -16.15 5.26
N ALA A 93 -6.82 -15.20 4.90
CA ALA A 93 -7.31 -15.04 3.53
C ALA A 93 -6.18 -14.74 2.52
N ILE A 94 -5.22 -13.86 2.88
CA ILE A 94 -4.05 -13.60 2.03
C ILE A 94 -3.21 -14.86 1.84
N ARG A 95 -3.04 -15.70 2.87
CA ARG A 95 -2.31 -16.97 2.75
C ARG A 95 -3.06 -17.97 1.87
N GLU A 96 -4.37 -18.10 2.05
CA GLU A 96 -5.20 -19.03 1.30
C GLU A 96 -5.27 -18.66 -0.19
N TYR A 97 -5.49 -17.37 -0.50
CA TYR A 97 -5.60 -16.89 -1.88
C TYR A 97 -4.29 -16.33 -2.44
N ARG A 98 -3.16 -16.50 -1.74
CA ARG A 98 -1.85 -15.96 -2.13
C ARG A 98 -1.48 -16.28 -3.57
N THR A 99 -1.69 -17.52 -4.00
CA THR A 99 -1.39 -17.98 -5.35
C THR A 99 -2.25 -17.28 -6.40
N ALA A 100 -3.55 -17.15 -6.15
CA ALA A 100 -4.47 -16.47 -7.05
C ALA A 100 -4.12 -14.97 -7.15
N ILE A 101 -3.85 -14.32 -6.03
CA ILE A 101 -3.44 -12.91 -5.96
C ILE A 101 -2.14 -12.68 -6.73
N GLN A 102 -1.14 -13.55 -6.57
CA GLN A 102 0.14 -13.45 -7.27
C GLN A 102 0.00 -13.64 -8.78
N ILE A 103 -0.81 -14.60 -9.22
CA ILE A 103 -1.06 -14.83 -10.66
C ILE A 103 -1.79 -13.63 -11.28
N LEU A 104 -2.90 -13.21 -10.67
CA LEU A 104 -3.69 -12.09 -11.19
C LEU A 104 -2.86 -10.81 -11.20
N GLY A 105 -2.20 -10.48 -10.11
CA GLY A 105 -1.31 -9.33 -10.02
C GLY A 105 -0.18 -9.39 -11.05
N GLY A 106 0.48 -10.55 -11.17
CA GLY A 106 1.55 -10.77 -12.15
C GLY A 106 1.08 -10.62 -13.59
N LEU A 107 -0.09 -11.18 -13.96
CA LEU A 107 -0.67 -11.04 -15.29
C LEU A 107 -1.06 -9.60 -15.60
N VAL A 108 -1.65 -8.88 -14.64
CA VAL A 108 -2.03 -7.47 -14.82
C VAL A 108 -0.79 -6.61 -15.00
N LEU A 109 0.25 -6.80 -14.18
CA LEU A 109 1.52 -6.08 -14.30
C LEU A 109 2.22 -6.39 -15.63
N PHE A 110 2.25 -7.66 -16.03
CA PHE A 110 2.82 -8.08 -17.30
C PHE A 110 2.08 -7.43 -18.48
N GLY A 111 0.74 -7.51 -18.49
CA GLY A 111 -0.09 -6.90 -19.52
C GLY A 111 0.05 -5.37 -19.58
N ALA A 112 0.06 -4.70 -18.44
CA ALA A 112 0.28 -3.26 -18.34
C ALA A 112 1.69 -2.88 -18.83
N GLY A 113 2.71 -3.66 -18.47
CA GLY A 113 4.08 -3.48 -18.92
C GLY A 113 4.25 -3.66 -20.42
N CYS A 114 3.63 -4.68 -21.00
CA CYS A 114 3.63 -4.90 -22.46
C CYS A 114 2.92 -3.74 -23.17
N LYS A 115 1.76 -3.33 -22.69
CA LYS A 115 1.04 -2.18 -23.24
C LYS A 115 1.92 -0.94 -23.23
N LEU A 116 2.55 -0.65 -22.10
CA LEU A 116 3.41 0.52 -21.93
C LEU A 116 4.65 0.48 -22.82
N TYR A 117 5.30 -0.67 -22.93
CA TYR A 117 6.48 -0.88 -23.77
C TYR A 117 6.18 -0.70 -25.26
N LEU A 118 5.01 -1.18 -25.71
CA LEU A 118 4.57 -1.13 -27.11
C LEU A 118 3.93 0.21 -27.48
N THR A 119 3.44 0.96 -26.49
CA THR A 119 2.81 2.26 -26.74
C THR A 119 3.90 3.26 -27.10
N GLN A 120 3.89 3.68 -28.38
CA GLN A 120 4.70 4.82 -28.80
C GLN A 120 4.14 6.05 -28.07
N PRO A 121 5.00 6.87 -27.45
CA PRO A 121 4.55 8.11 -26.88
C PRO A 121 4.04 8.99 -28.03
N MET A 122 2.75 8.96 -28.25
CA MET A 122 2.12 10.06 -28.99
C MET A 122 2.29 11.28 -28.10
N PHE A 123 2.68 12.40 -28.71
CA PHE A 123 2.77 13.66 -28.00
C PHE A 123 1.62 13.76 -27.01
N ALA A 124 1.93 13.82 -25.73
CA ALA A 124 1.06 14.48 -24.77
C ALA A 124 1.17 15.97 -25.07
N THR A 125 0.83 16.35 -26.32
CA THR A 125 0.48 17.70 -26.66
C THR A 125 -0.64 18.08 -25.70
N GLU A 126 -0.72 19.35 -25.32
CA GLU A 126 -1.82 19.89 -24.51
C GLU A 126 -3.19 19.33 -24.90
N THR A 127 -3.33 18.94 -26.15
CA THR A 127 -4.48 18.26 -26.76
C THR A 127 -4.89 16.91 -26.12
N GLN A 128 -4.02 16.14 -25.48
CA GLN A 128 -4.43 14.88 -24.85
C GLN A 128 -4.83 15.06 -23.38
N ALA A 129 -4.22 16.01 -22.68
CA ALA A 129 -4.69 16.40 -21.35
C ALA A 129 -6.06 17.13 -21.45
N GLU A 130 -6.27 17.91 -22.53
CA GLU A 130 -7.57 18.53 -22.85
C GLU A 130 -8.64 17.50 -23.28
N LYS A 131 -8.26 16.37 -23.87
CA LYS A 131 -9.18 15.32 -24.31
C LYS A 131 -9.47 14.26 -23.25
N ALA A 132 -8.74 14.24 -22.13
CA ALA A 132 -9.03 13.32 -21.06
C ALA A 132 -10.40 13.64 -20.46
N SER A 133 -11.34 12.73 -20.57
CA SER A 133 -12.65 12.82 -19.93
C SER A 133 -12.51 12.72 -18.42
N LEU A 134 -13.43 13.31 -17.67
CA LEU A 134 -13.54 13.10 -16.23
C LEU A 134 -13.61 11.60 -15.87
N TRP A 135 -14.22 10.78 -16.75
CA TRP A 135 -14.27 9.33 -16.60
C TRP A 135 -12.88 8.68 -16.59
N ASP A 136 -11.93 9.18 -17.35
CA ASP A 136 -10.56 8.63 -17.39
C ASP A 136 -9.84 8.79 -16.05
N TYR A 137 -10.08 9.92 -15.36
CA TYR A 137 -9.52 10.17 -14.03
C TYR A 137 -10.24 9.35 -12.96
N VAL A 138 -11.57 9.29 -13.03
CA VAL A 138 -12.37 8.50 -12.08
C VAL A 138 -12.02 7.03 -12.19
N TRP A 139 -11.75 6.52 -13.41
CA TRP A 139 -11.40 5.12 -13.63
C TRP A 139 -9.97 4.78 -13.20
N ASP A 140 -9.04 5.73 -13.21
CA ASP A 140 -7.68 5.52 -12.71
C ASP A 140 -7.68 5.20 -11.20
N ILE A 141 -8.59 5.78 -10.42
CA ILE A 141 -8.66 5.55 -8.96
C ILE A 141 -8.88 4.06 -8.62
N PRO A 142 -9.98 3.40 -9.03
CA PRO A 142 -10.17 1.99 -8.72
C PRO A 142 -9.12 1.10 -9.38
N GLN A 143 -8.66 1.43 -10.58
CA GLN A 143 -7.60 0.67 -11.24
C GLN A 143 -6.32 0.63 -10.40
N MET A 144 -5.84 1.79 -9.91
CA MET A 144 -4.65 1.87 -9.09
C MET A 144 -4.85 1.27 -7.71
N PHE A 145 -6.04 1.43 -7.12
CA PHE A 145 -6.41 0.77 -5.88
C PHE A 145 -6.28 -0.75 -5.97
N PHE A 146 -6.92 -1.38 -6.98
CA PHE A 146 -6.83 -2.82 -7.17
C PHE A 146 -5.42 -3.30 -7.48
N LEU A 147 -4.65 -2.55 -8.28
CA LEU A 147 -3.26 -2.86 -8.54
C LEU A 147 -2.41 -2.81 -7.27
N THR A 148 -2.67 -1.87 -6.37
CA THR A 148 -1.94 -1.74 -5.10
C THR A 148 -2.25 -2.90 -4.16
N ILE A 149 -3.52 -3.22 -3.93
CA ILE A 149 -3.89 -4.30 -3.00
C ILE A 149 -3.53 -5.70 -3.53
N THR A 150 -3.41 -5.86 -4.83
CA THR A 150 -2.97 -7.12 -5.46
C THR A 150 -1.45 -7.19 -5.65
N ASN A 151 -0.72 -6.10 -5.36
CA ASN A 151 0.73 -6.06 -5.45
C ASN A 151 1.38 -6.66 -4.20
N PRO A 152 1.95 -7.87 -4.27
CA PRO A 152 2.59 -8.48 -3.11
C PRO A 152 3.80 -7.67 -2.61
N GLY A 153 4.46 -6.91 -3.48
CA GLY A 153 5.55 -6.02 -3.09
C GLY A 153 5.09 -4.89 -2.16
N ALA A 154 3.92 -4.30 -2.41
CA ALA A 154 3.32 -3.30 -1.52
C ALA A 154 2.99 -3.89 -0.15
N VAL A 155 2.35 -5.08 -0.14
CA VAL A 155 1.99 -5.79 1.10
C VAL A 155 3.24 -6.14 1.91
N LEU A 156 4.25 -6.75 1.27
CA LEU A 156 5.50 -7.13 1.96
C LEU A 156 6.29 -5.91 2.43
N GLY A 157 6.35 -4.85 1.61
CA GLY A 157 7.01 -3.59 1.96
C GLY A 157 6.37 -2.95 3.19
N LEU A 158 5.04 -2.93 3.24
CA LEU A 158 4.30 -2.37 4.36
C LEU A 158 4.49 -3.19 5.64
N ILE A 159 4.42 -4.53 5.57
CA ILE A 159 4.69 -5.42 6.70
C ILE A 159 6.12 -5.23 7.22
N ALA A 160 7.12 -5.10 6.32
CA ALA A 160 8.51 -4.89 6.72
C ALA A 160 8.69 -3.54 7.42
N ILE A 161 8.07 -2.48 6.91
CA ILE A 161 8.12 -1.15 7.51
C ILE A 161 7.40 -1.15 8.86
N PHE A 162 6.21 -1.73 8.97
CA PHE A 162 5.50 -1.86 10.24
C PHE A 162 6.32 -2.66 11.26
N GLY A 163 6.93 -3.78 10.85
CA GLY A 163 7.79 -4.59 11.72
C GLY A 163 9.01 -3.82 12.22
N GLY A 164 9.61 -2.97 11.37
CA GLY A 164 10.72 -2.12 11.77
C GLY A 164 10.31 -0.97 12.69
N VAL A 165 9.15 -0.37 12.44
CA VAL A 165 8.64 0.78 13.19
C VAL A 165 8.00 0.37 14.53
N SER A 166 7.48 -0.84 14.66
CA SER A 166 6.91 -1.35 15.92
C SER A 166 7.91 -1.35 17.08
N SER A 167 9.23 -1.31 16.78
CA SER A 167 10.27 -1.15 17.79
C SER A 167 10.38 0.28 18.36
N PHE A 168 9.79 1.26 17.68
CA PHE A 168 9.86 2.68 18.05
C PHE A 168 8.51 3.26 18.46
N VAL A 169 7.44 2.74 17.90
CA VAL A 169 6.07 3.21 18.14
C VAL A 169 5.16 2.01 18.30
N GLU A 170 4.66 1.83 19.51
CA GLU A 170 3.69 0.80 19.84
C GLU A 170 2.29 1.29 19.47
N VAL A 171 1.53 0.44 18.78
CA VAL A 171 0.14 0.66 18.41
C VAL A 171 -0.69 -0.23 19.33
N GLU A 172 -1.14 0.33 20.45
CA GLU A 172 -1.80 -0.41 21.53
C GLU A 172 -3.32 -0.35 21.44
N SER A 173 -3.85 0.67 20.76
CA SER A 173 -5.29 0.90 20.67
C SER A 173 -5.79 0.99 19.24
N TYR A 174 -7.12 0.81 19.06
CA TYR A 174 -7.76 1.07 17.77
C TYR A 174 -7.58 2.52 17.31
N ILE A 175 -7.53 3.47 18.28
CA ILE A 175 -7.33 4.89 17.99
C ILE A 175 -5.93 5.09 17.40
N ASP A 176 -4.90 4.44 17.96
CA ASP A 176 -3.54 4.48 17.43
C ASP A 176 -3.48 3.88 16.02
N ALA A 177 -4.15 2.74 15.81
CA ALA A 177 -4.20 2.09 14.51
C ALA A 177 -4.82 3.01 13.44
N PHE A 178 -5.98 3.60 13.72
CA PHE A 178 -6.62 4.54 12.78
C PHE A 178 -5.79 5.81 12.59
N THR A 179 -5.17 6.34 13.64
CA THR A 179 -4.29 7.51 13.55
C THR A 179 -3.07 7.21 12.69
N MET A 180 -2.44 6.04 12.87
CA MET A 180 -1.32 5.60 12.06
C MET A 180 -1.71 5.49 10.57
N VAL A 181 -2.83 4.84 10.28
CA VAL A 181 -3.34 4.70 8.90
C VAL A 181 -3.63 6.07 8.28
N ALA A 182 -4.29 6.96 9.01
CA ALA A 182 -4.56 8.31 8.53
C ALA A 182 -3.27 9.09 8.26
N ALA A 183 -2.27 8.96 9.14
CA ALA A 183 -0.96 9.58 8.96
C ALA A 183 -0.21 9.02 7.74
N ILE A 184 -0.23 7.70 7.52
CA ILE A 184 0.33 7.06 6.32
C ILE A 184 -0.36 7.58 5.05
N MET A 185 -1.68 7.61 5.03
CA MET A 185 -2.44 8.17 3.91
C MET A 185 -2.11 9.64 3.68
N GLY A 186 -1.99 10.43 4.75
CA GLY A 186 -1.56 11.83 4.67
C GLY A 186 -0.18 12.00 4.05
N GLY A 187 0.79 11.18 4.45
CA GLY A 187 2.14 11.17 3.87
C GLY A 187 2.15 10.79 2.39
N SER A 188 1.41 9.75 2.03
CA SER A 188 1.24 9.32 0.64
C SER A 188 0.56 10.41 -0.20
N PHE A 189 -0.45 11.08 0.34
CA PHE A 189 -1.12 12.21 -0.32
C PHE A 189 -0.15 13.37 -0.60
N VAL A 190 0.63 13.78 0.40
CA VAL A 190 1.63 14.85 0.25
C VAL A 190 2.65 14.49 -0.83
N TYR A 191 3.12 13.25 -0.83
CA TYR A 191 4.04 12.77 -1.86
C TYR A 191 3.43 12.84 -3.26
N TRP A 192 2.23 12.28 -3.46
CA TRP A 192 1.57 12.27 -4.77
C TRP A 192 1.20 13.67 -5.24
N PHE A 193 0.80 14.56 -4.32
CA PHE A 193 0.56 15.97 -4.64
C PHE A 193 1.85 16.64 -5.15
N ALA A 194 2.95 16.51 -4.42
CA ALA A 194 4.23 17.09 -4.77
C ALA A 194 4.77 16.56 -6.11
N VAL A 195 4.75 15.23 -6.29
CA VAL A 195 5.23 14.58 -7.52
C VAL A 195 4.35 14.94 -8.72
N SER A 196 3.02 14.91 -8.57
CA SER A 196 2.10 15.29 -9.64
C SER A 196 2.29 16.75 -10.07
N GLN A 197 2.46 17.65 -9.10
CA GLN A 197 2.75 19.05 -9.37
C GLN A 197 4.10 19.25 -10.06
N PHE A 198 5.12 18.57 -9.57
CA PHE A 198 6.47 18.61 -10.16
C PHE A 198 6.45 18.12 -11.61
N ILE A 199 5.87 16.95 -11.85
CA ILE A 199 5.78 16.36 -13.19
C ILE A 199 4.94 17.26 -14.11
N ALA A 200 3.81 17.78 -13.65
CA ALA A 200 2.98 18.70 -14.44
C ALA A 200 3.77 19.94 -14.89
N THR A 201 4.69 20.41 -14.05
CA THR A 201 5.52 21.59 -14.37
C THR A 201 6.60 21.29 -15.40
N ILE A 202 7.19 20.07 -15.37
CA ILE A 202 8.32 19.73 -16.26
C ILE A 202 7.91 18.98 -17.52
N ARG A 203 6.69 18.41 -17.58
CA ARG A 203 6.26 17.53 -18.68
C ARG A 203 6.36 18.15 -20.07
N HIS A 204 6.12 19.45 -20.19
CA HIS A 204 6.22 20.17 -21.46
C HIS A 204 7.68 20.41 -21.92
N ARG A 205 8.66 20.16 -21.04
CA ARG A 205 10.10 20.15 -21.39
C ARG A 205 10.60 18.76 -21.76
N LEU A 206 9.76 17.74 -21.61
CA LEU A 206 10.12 16.37 -21.94
C LEU A 206 9.91 16.18 -23.46
N ASP A 207 10.99 15.88 -24.16
CA ASP A 207 10.96 15.54 -25.59
C ASP A 207 10.33 14.13 -25.77
N VAL A 208 9.67 13.91 -26.91
CA VAL A 208 9.03 12.63 -27.30
C VAL A 208 9.95 11.45 -27.13
N VAL A 209 11.24 11.65 -27.49
CA VAL A 209 12.26 10.61 -27.38
C VAL A 209 12.46 10.22 -25.91
N ARG A 210 12.53 11.18 -25.00
CA ARG A 210 12.68 10.93 -23.55
C ARG A 210 11.45 10.27 -22.94
N LEU A 211 10.26 10.71 -23.36
CA LEU A 211 9.00 10.05 -22.95
C LEU A 211 8.95 8.59 -23.41
N GLY A 212 9.37 8.31 -24.65
CA GLY A 212 9.49 6.95 -25.17
C GLY A 212 10.46 6.09 -24.37
N GLN A 213 11.58 6.65 -23.97
CA GLN A 213 12.54 5.95 -23.12
C GLN A 213 11.96 5.65 -21.73
N ILE A 214 11.29 6.63 -21.10
CA ILE A 214 10.62 6.45 -19.80
C ILE A 214 9.57 5.35 -19.90
N ASN A 215 8.71 5.37 -20.92
CA ASN A 215 7.68 4.37 -21.13
C ASN A 215 8.27 2.97 -21.34
N ARG A 216 9.34 2.86 -22.13
CA ARG A 216 10.03 1.56 -22.36
C ARG A 216 10.68 1.04 -21.09
N ILE A 217 11.38 1.88 -20.33
CA ILE A 217 12.01 1.49 -19.08
C ILE A 217 10.95 1.06 -18.07
N ALA A 218 9.91 1.87 -17.87
CA ALA A 218 8.83 1.53 -16.97
C ALA A 218 8.11 0.24 -17.41
N GLY A 219 7.84 0.07 -18.72
CA GLY A 219 7.27 -1.14 -19.27
C GLY A 219 8.12 -2.39 -19.02
N LEU A 220 9.45 -2.31 -19.23
CA LEU A 220 10.38 -3.41 -18.92
C LEU A 220 10.40 -3.76 -17.43
N VAL A 221 10.38 -2.76 -16.56
CA VAL A 221 10.31 -2.96 -15.10
C VAL A 221 9.02 -3.69 -14.72
N LEU A 222 7.87 -3.25 -15.26
CA LEU A 222 6.58 -3.90 -15.03
C LEU A 222 6.54 -5.36 -15.53
N ILE A 223 7.05 -5.60 -16.74
CA ILE A 223 7.18 -6.95 -17.32
C ILE A 223 8.07 -7.81 -16.41
N GLY A 224 9.22 -7.30 -15.99
CA GLY A 224 10.14 -8.00 -15.10
C GLY A 224 9.47 -8.39 -13.77
N PHE A 225 8.76 -7.47 -13.12
CA PHE A 225 8.00 -7.77 -11.90
C PHE A 225 6.90 -8.80 -12.16
N GLY A 226 6.13 -8.67 -13.24
CA GLY A 226 5.11 -9.63 -13.63
C GLY A 226 5.70 -11.04 -13.83
N CYS A 227 6.83 -11.15 -14.55
CA CYS A 227 7.55 -12.41 -14.76
C CYS A 227 8.08 -13.00 -13.44
N VAL A 228 8.63 -12.19 -12.53
CA VAL A 228 9.13 -12.67 -11.23
C VAL A 228 7.99 -13.23 -10.41
N LEU A 229 6.84 -12.54 -10.33
CA LEU A 229 5.68 -13.01 -9.58
C LEU A 229 5.13 -14.34 -10.11
N ILE A 230 5.02 -14.48 -11.43
CA ILE A 230 4.53 -15.70 -12.08
C ILE A 230 5.60 -16.81 -11.95
N GLY A 231 6.87 -16.47 -12.17
CA GLY A 231 8.01 -17.41 -12.13
C GLY A 231 8.22 -18.01 -10.73
N GLU A 232 8.13 -17.20 -9.68
CA GLU A 232 8.24 -17.68 -8.30
C GLU A 232 7.20 -18.77 -7.99
N MET A 233 6.00 -18.60 -8.51
CA MET A 233 4.93 -19.57 -8.34
C MET A 233 5.21 -20.88 -9.10
N VAL A 234 5.68 -20.78 -10.34
CA VAL A 234 6.02 -21.96 -11.16
C VAL A 234 7.15 -22.76 -10.51
N ILE A 235 8.21 -22.08 -10.06
CA ILE A 235 9.35 -22.70 -9.40
C ILE A 235 8.94 -23.40 -8.10
N LYS A 236 8.11 -22.75 -7.27
CA LYS A 236 7.58 -23.37 -6.04
C LYS A 236 6.78 -24.62 -6.34
N ARG A 237 5.93 -24.59 -7.36
CA ARG A 237 5.14 -25.77 -7.74
C ARG A 237 5.98 -26.94 -8.26
N LEU A 238 7.06 -26.65 -8.98
CA LEU A 238 8.00 -27.67 -9.48
C LEU A 238 8.88 -28.27 -8.37
N ARG A 239 9.08 -27.54 -7.25
CA ARG A 239 9.90 -28.00 -6.11
C ARG A 239 9.15 -28.91 -5.14
N PHE A 240 7.83 -28.99 -5.27
CA PHE A 240 6.96 -29.87 -4.47
C PHE A 240 6.51 -31.12 -5.24
N TRP A 241 7.05 -31.35 -6.42
CA TRP A 241 6.99 -32.62 -7.18
C TRP A 241 8.39 -33.26 -7.23
#